data_c93e3f8bfc8b6755f0b5fb3574692016
#
_entry.id   c93e3f8bfc8b6755f0b5fb3574692016
#
_cell.length_a   1.000
_cell.length_b   1.000
_cell.length_c   1.000
_cell.angle_alpha   90.00
_cell.angle_beta   90.00
_cell.angle_gamma   90.00
#
_symmetry.space_group_name_H-M   'P 1'
#
loop_
_entity.id
_entity.type
_entity.pdbx_description
1 polymer ?
#
loop_
_entity_poly.entity_id
_entity_poly.type
_entity_poly.pdbx_seq_one_letter_code
_entity_poly.pdbx_strand_id
1 'polypeptide(L)'
;QGCAALTYSGRSAGFKVTTAFDLPMDQTDCVLCGQCSLVCPVGAIVETDYTNEVTAAIQDSSKHVIVQVAPSVRVGLGDEFGMEAGAVVTGKMVTALRMLGFDKVFDTNFSADLTIMEEGSELLKRIREGGKLPMITSCSPGWVTYLEKHHPELIDHLSTAKSPQAM
;
A
#
# COMPACT_ATOMS: atom_id res chain seq x y z
N GLN A 1 -10.62 -10.48 5.49
CA GLN A 1 -9.82 -10.09 6.67
C GLN A 1 -10.58 -10.21 7.99
N GLY A 2 -11.87 -10.54 7.95
CA GLY A 2 -12.68 -10.67 9.17
C GLY A 2 -13.09 -9.35 9.83
N CYS A 3 -12.85 -8.21 9.16
CA CYS A 3 -13.14 -6.88 9.73
C CYS A 3 -14.62 -6.50 9.71
N ALA A 4 -15.49 -7.27 9.01
CA ALA A 4 -16.93 -7.02 8.88
C ALA A 4 -17.30 -5.56 8.49
N ALA A 5 -16.42 -4.88 7.76
CA ALA A 5 -16.60 -3.46 7.39
C ALA A 5 -17.78 -3.23 6.44
N LEU A 6 -18.09 -4.20 5.58
CA LEU A 6 -19.22 -4.17 4.66
C LEU A 6 -20.32 -5.12 5.09
N THR A 7 -21.55 -4.71 4.91
CA THR A 7 -22.75 -5.46 5.23
C THR A 7 -23.85 -5.24 4.19
N TYR A 8 -24.97 -5.91 4.35
CA TYR A 8 -26.14 -5.73 3.52
C TYR A 8 -27.15 -4.81 4.23
N SER A 9 -27.73 -3.89 3.48
CA SER A 9 -28.75 -2.97 3.96
C SER A 9 -29.91 -2.87 2.94
N GLY A 10 -31.11 -2.53 3.45
CA GLY A 10 -32.30 -2.35 2.65
C GLY A 10 -33.03 -3.66 2.33
N ARG A 11 -34.07 -3.54 1.49
CA ARG A 11 -34.91 -4.66 1.04
C ARG A 11 -35.36 -4.41 -0.41
N SER A 12 -35.65 -5.49 -1.14
CA SER A 12 -36.12 -5.44 -2.52
C SER A 12 -35.23 -4.55 -3.39
N ALA A 13 -35.78 -3.60 -4.16
CA ALA A 13 -35.03 -2.70 -5.03
C ALA A 13 -34.07 -1.74 -4.26
N GLY A 14 -34.26 -1.55 -2.98
CA GLY A 14 -33.35 -0.76 -2.12
C GLY A 14 -32.25 -1.58 -1.44
N PHE A 15 -32.09 -2.86 -1.79
CA PHE A 15 -31.02 -3.70 -1.25
C PHE A 15 -29.66 -3.24 -1.78
N LYS A 16 -28.72 -2.99 -0.88
CA LYS A 16 -27.37 -2.55 -1.24
C LYS A 16 -26.29 -3.15 -0.31
N VAL A 17 -25.06 -3.23 -0.80
CA VAL A 17 -23.87 -3.45 0.02
C VAL A 17 -23.37 -2.09 0.49
N THR A 18 -23.17 -1.94 1.79
CA THR A 18 -22.75 -0.68 2.39
C THR A 18 -22.01 -0.93 3.70
N THR A 19 -21.50 0.11 4.29
CA THR A 19 -20.99 0.12 5.67
C THR A 19 -22.15 0.22 6.67
N ALA A 20 -21.89 -0.09 7.93
CA ALA A 20 -22.87 0.13 9.00
C ALA A 20 -23.23 1.63 9.06
N PHE A 21 -24.54 1.92 9.07
CA PHE A 21 -25.08 3.28 9.12
C PHE A 21 -24.64 4.20 7.96
N ASP A 22 -24.22 3.63 6.83
CA ASP A 22 -23.66 4.36 5.67
C ASP A 22 -22.45 5.26 6.04
N LEU A 23 -21.70 4.90 7.09
CA LEU A 23 -20.49 5.63 7.48
C LEU A 23 -19.38 5.50 6.42
N PRO A 24 -18.50 6.50 6.28
CA PRO A 24 -17.27 6.36 5.52
C PRO A 24 -16.44 5.16 5.98
N MET A 25 -15.73 4.48 5.06
CA MET A 25 -15.00 3.26 5.38
C MET A 25 -13.91 3.45 6.45
N ASP A 26 -13.28 4.61 6.49
CA ASP A 26 -12.28 5.00 7.49
C ASP A 26 -12.86 5.16 8.91
N GLN A 27 -14.18 5.36 9.03
CA GLN A 27 -14.90 5.44 10.30
C GLN A 27 -15.50 4.09 10.74
N THR A 28 -15.17 3.02 10.06
CA THR A 28 -15.61 1.65 10.37
C THR A 28 -14.42 0.79 10.81
N ASP A 29 -14.66 -0.51 11.02
CA ASP A 29 -13.58 -1.47 11.30
C ASP A 29 -12.75 -1.83 10.05
N CYS A 30 -12.94 -1.12 8.94
CA CYS A 30 -12.15 -1.27 7.73
C CYS A 30 -10.67 -1.00 8.02
N VAL A 31 -9.80 -1.90 7.54
CA VAL A 31 -8.33 -1.76 7.65
C VAL A 31 -7.69 -1.30 6.35
N LEU A 32 -8.49 -0.86 5.38
CA LEU A 32 -8.05 -0.34 4.07
C LEU A 32 -7.12 -1.29 3.31
N CYS A 33 -7.36 -2.60 3.41
CA CYS A 33 -6.51 -3.62 2.78
C CYS A 33 -6.74 -3.81 1.27
N GLY A 34 -7.75 -3.16 0.66
CA GLY A 34 -8.06 -3.24 -0.76
C GLY A 34 -8.72 -4.54 -1.24
N GLN A 35 -8.96 -5.54 -0.37
CA GLN A 35 -9.53 -6.82 -0.80
C GLN A 35 -10.93 -6.70 -1.40
N CYS A 36 -11.71 -5.73 -0.94
CA CYS A 36 -13.06 -5.50 -1.47
C CYS A 36 -13.04 -4.96 -2.91
N SER A 37 -12.06 -4.13 -3.28
CA SER A 37 -11.93 -3.64 -4.66
C SER A 37 -11.56 -4.76 -5.62
N LEU A 38 -10.71 -5.70 -5.21
CA LEU A 38 -10.29 -6.85 -6.03
C LEU A 38 -11.44 -7.80 -6.40
N VAL A 39 -12.45 -7.92 -5.55
CA VAL A 39 -13.56 -8.88 -5.74
C VAL A 39 -14.86 -8.20 -6.15
N CYS A 40 -14.91 -6.88 -6.24
CA CYS A 40 -16.12 -6.15 -6.60
C CYS A 40 -16.43 -6.31 -8.11
N PRO A 41 -17.50 -7.05 -8.49
CA PRO A 41 -17.75 -7.37 -9.91
C PRO A 41 -18.26 -6.18 -10.71
N VAL A 42 -18.63 -5.09 -10.04
CA VAL A 42 -19.24 -3.90 -10.65
C VAL A 42 -18.39 -2.64 -10.50
N GLY A 43 -17.17 -2.76 -9.96
CA GLY A 43 -16.28 -1.62 -9.79
C GLY A 43 -16.82 -0.51 -8.89
N ALA A 44 -17.68 -0.85 -7.91
CA ALA A 44 -18.25 0.12 -6.98
C ALA A 44 -17.27 0.55 -5.87
N ILE A 45 -16.22 -0.22 -5.66
CA ILE A 45 -15.14 0.05 -4.69
C ILE A 45 -13.85 0.17 -5.50
N VAL A 46 -13.29 1.36 -5.49
CA VAL A 46 -12.07 1.69 -6.24
C VAL A 46 -11.07 2.38 -5.33
N GLU A 47 -9.81 2.34 -5.71
CA GLU A 47 -8.74 3.11 -5.08
C GLU A 47 -8.91 4.60 -5.40
N THR A 48 -8.39 5.47 -4.53
CA THR A 48 -8.33 6.90 -4.83
C THR A 48 -7.36 7.14 -5.97
N ASP A 49 -7.85 7.77 -7.04
CA ASP A 49 -7.05 8.11 -8.22
C ASP A 49 -6.48 9.53 -8.09
N TYR A 50 -5.16 9.64 -8.09
CA TYR A 50 -4.40 10.90 -8.04
C TYR A 50 -3.75 11.23 -9.40
N THR A 51 -4.14 10.59 -10.49
CA THR A 51 -3.51 10.75 -11.80
C THR A 51 -3.58 12.21 -12.29
N ASN A 52 -4.70 12.89 -12.06
CA ASN A 52 -4.87 14.29 -12.46
C ASN A 52 -3.96 15.23 -11.68
N GLU A 53 -3.85 15.03 -10.36
CA GLU A 53 -2.99 15.83 -9.48
C GLU A 53 -1.52 15.65 -9.82
N VAL A 54 -1.11 14.40 -10.08
CA VAL A 54 0.26 14.09 -10.50
C VAL A 54 0.55 14.70 -11.88
N THR A 55 -0.38 14.60 -12.83
CA THR A 55 -0.23 15.19 -14.16
C THR A 55 -0.10 16.71 -14.07
N ALA A 56 -0.92 17.37 -13.26
CA ALA A 56 -0.81 18.81 -13.02
C ALA A 56 0.53 19.19 -12.36
N ALA A 57 1.02 18.35 -11.43
CA ALA A 57 2.31 18.59 -10.79
C ALA A 57 3.48 18.49 -11.79
N ILE A 58 3.45 17.50 -12.70
CA ILE A 58 4.48 17.34 -13.75
C ILE A 58 4.48 18.53 -14.73
N GLN A 59 3.32 19.10 -15.01
CA GLN A 59 3.19 20.25 -15.90
C GLN A 59 3.63 21.58 -15.26
N ASP A 60 3.74 21.63 -13.94
CA ASP A 60 4.15 22.81 -13.19
C ASP A 60 5.68 22.87 -13.08
N SER A 61 6.31 23.73 -13.90
CA SER A 61 7.77 23.89 -13.94
C SER A 61 8.40 24.40 -12.63
N SER A 62 7.59 24.86 -11.68
CA SER A 62 8.08 25.28 -10.36
C SER A 62 8.27 24.08 -9.40
N LYS A 63 7.79 22.90 -9.77
CA LYS A 63 7.85 21.68 -8.94
C LYS A 63 8.93 20.72 -9.43
N HIS A 64 9.58 20.07 -8.49
CA HIS A 64 10.45 18.92 -8.74
C HIS A 64 9.70 17.65 -8.36
N VAL A 65 9.26 16.89 -9.38
CA VAL A 65 8.38 15.75 -9.20
C VAL A 65 9.17 14.45 -9.25
N ILE A 66 9.15 13.71 -8.17
CA ILE A 66 9.81 12.41 -8.06
C ILE A 66 8.80 11.28 -7.97
N VAL A 67 9.17 10.11 -8.43
CA VAL A 67 8.36 8.90 -8.32
C VAL A 67 9.15 7.74 -7.74
N GLN A 68 8.50 6.96 -6.92
CA GLN A 68 8.99 5.70 -6.40
C GLN A 68 8.06 4.58 -6.88
N VAL A 69 8.64 3.47 -7.29
CA VAL A 69 7.89 2.37 -7.90
C VAL A 69 7.96 1.12 -7.01
N ALA A 70 6.78 0.57 -6.69
CA ALA A 70 6.70 -0.70 -5.98
C ALA A 70 7.31 -1.85 -6.81
N PRO A 71 7.95 -2.85 -6.17
CA PRO A 71 8.65 -3.94 -6.88
C PRO A 71 7.77 -4.74 -7.84
N SER A 72 6.47 -4.93 -7.52
CA SER A 72 5.54 -5.70 -8.35
C SER A 72 5.17 -5.01 -9.67
N VAL A 73 5.26 -3.69 -9.77
CA VAL A 73 4.87 -2.95 -10.99
C VAL A 73 5.71 -3.38 -12.19
N ARG A 74 7.00 -3.69 -12.00
CA ARG A 74 7.91 -4.11 -13.09
C ARG A 74 7.55 -5.45 -13.74
N VAL A 75 6.75 -6.27 -13.07
CA VAL A 75 6.32 -7.59 -13.59
C VAL A 75 4.86 -7.60 -14.03
N GLY A 76 4.06 -6.60 -13.64
CA GLY A 76 2.67 -6.45 -14.09
C GLY A 76 2.50 -5.48 -15.25
N LEU A 77 3.35 -4.46 -15.35
CA LEU A 77 3.23 -3.41 -16.37
C LEU A 77 3.32 -3.94 -17.80
N GLY A 78 4.13 -4.99 -18.03
CA GLY A 78 4.29 -5.59 -19.36
C GLY A 78 3.00 -6.18 -19.93
N ASP A 79 2.14 -6.70 -19.06
CA ASP A 79 0.87 -7.34 -19.45
C ASP A 79 -0.07 -6.33 -20.13
N GLU A 80 -0.12 -5.09 -19.64
CA GLU A 80 -0.92 -3.99 -20.19
C GLU A 80 -0.47 -3.57 -21.60
N PHE A 81 0.77 -3.89 -21.97
CA PHE A 81 1.35 -3.61 -23.29
C PHE A 81 1.51 -4.87 -24.17
N GLY A 82 0.78 -5.94 -23.85
CA GLY A 82 0.77 -7.18 -24.62
C GLY A 82 2.09 -7.95 -24.63
N MET A 83 2.93 -7.77 -23.61
CA MET A 83 4.12 -8.57 -23.41
C MET A 83 3.77 -9.91 -22.76
N GLU A 84 4.72 -10.83 -22.73
CA GLU A 84 4.58 -12.09 -22.02
C GLU A 84 4.27 -11.83 -20.53
N ALA A 85 3.28 -12.54 -19.99
CA ALA A 85 2.85 -12.39 -18.60
C ALA A 85 4.04 -12.58 -17.63
N GLY A 86 4.19 -11.63 -16.70
CA GLY A 86 5.29 -11.63 -15.75
C GLY A 86 6.65 -11.19 -16.30
N ALA A 87 6.71 -10.66 -17.53
CA ALA A 87 7.95 -10.14 -18.09
C ALA A 87 8.52 -9.00 -17.24
N VAL A 88 9.80 -9.08 -16.88
CA VAL A 88 10.47 -8.04 -16.07
C VAL A 88 10.85 -6.85 -16.96
N VAL A 89 10.14 -5.74 -16.81
CA VAL A 89 10.27 -4.53 -17.67
C VAL A 89 10.90 -3.33 -16.97
N THR A 90 11.76 -3.53 -15.97
CA THR A 90 12.34 -2.46 -15.14
C THR A 90 12.89 -1.30 -15.95
N GLY A 91 13.75 -1.56 -16.94
CA GLY A 91 14.37 -0.49 -17.76
C GLY A 91 13.34 0.27 -18.60
N LYS A 92 12.38 -0.44 -19.21
CA LYS A 92 11.29 0.18 -19.99
C LYS A 92 10.39 1.03 -19.10
N MET A 93 10.04 0.56 -17.90
CA MET A 93 9.25 1.26 -16.91
C MET A 93 9.93 2.57 -16.48
N VAL A 94 11.21 2.54 -16.14
CA VAL A 94 11.99 3.74 -15.77
C VAL A 94 12.03 4.74 -16.92
N THR A 95 12.23 4.25 -18.14
CA THR A 95 12.24 5.11 -19.35
C THR A 95 10.87 5.75 -19.56
N ALA A 96 9.78 4.99 -19.45
CA ALA A 96 8.41 5.52 -19.61
C ALA A 96 8.10 6.60 -18.56
N LEU A 97 8.46 6.38 -17.31
CA LEU A 97 8.27 7.38 -16.24
C LEU A 97 9.04 8.68 -16.51
N ARG A 98 10.28 8.58 -16.98
CA ARG A 98 11.06 9.77 -17.41
C ARG A 98 10.43 10.47 -18.61
N MET A 99 9.89 9.73 -19.57
CA MET A 99 9.19 10.30 -20.73
C MET A 99 7.88 10.99 -20.34
N LEU A 100 7.22 10.55 -19.27
CA LEU A 100 6.04 11.21 -18.71
C LEU A 100 6.39 12.55 -18.04
N GLY A 101 7.66 12.80 -17.70
CA GLY A 101 8.12 14.07 -17.17
C GLY A 101 8.52 14.05 -15.69
N PHE A 102 8.65 12.89 -15.07
CA PHE A 102 9.21 12.80 -13.72
C PHE A 102 10.69 13.16 -13.68
N ASP A 103 11.10 14.03 -12.78
CA ASP A 103 12.49 14.48 -12.63
C ASP A 103 13.41 13.37 -12.12
N LYS A 104 12.92 12.55 -11.20
CA LYS A 104 13.63 11.42 -10.63
C LYS A 104 12.74 10.20 -10.50
N VAL A 105 13.32 9.03 -10.74
CA VAL A 105 12.67 7.73 -10.58
C VAL A 105 13.50 6.92 -9.60
N PHE A 106 12.88 6.52 -8.49
CA PHE A 106 13.51 5.73 -7.45
C PHE A 106 12.92 4.32 -7.39
N ASP A 107 13.72 3.38 -6.93
CA ASP A 107 13.34 1.98 -6.78
C ASP A 107 13.14 1.66 -5.29
N THR A 108 11.95 1.20 -4.95
CA THR A 108 11.61 0.76 -3.59
C THR A 108 12.48 -0.42 -3.12
N ASN A 109 13.12 -1.18 -4.01
CA ASN A 109 14.09 -2.21 -3.62
C ASN A 109 15.26 -1.61 -2.83
N PHE A 110 15.73 -0.41 -3.19
CA PHE A 110 16.78 0.25 -2.44
C PHE A 110 16.35 0.57 -1.00
N SER A 111 15.17 1.14 -0.83
CA SER A 111 14.64 1.43 0.51
C SER A 111 14.25 0.16 1.27
N ALA A 112 13.93 -0.94 0.57
CA ALA A 112 13.74 -2.25 1.20
C ALA A 112 15.03 -2.78 1.83
N ASP A 113 16.18 -2.60 1.16
CA ASP A 113 17.49 -2.96 1.74
C ASP A 113 17.78 -2.13 3.00
N LEU A 114 17.45 -0.83 3.01
CA LEU A 114 17.56 0.00 4.21
C LEU A 114 16.63 -0.51 5.34
N THR A 115 15.40 -0.87 5.01
CA THR A 115 14.45 -1.44 5.98
C THR A 115 15.01 -2.73 6.60
N ILE A 116 15.61 -3.62 5.79
CA ILE A 116 16.22 -4.86 6.29
C ILE A 116 17.33 -4.54 7.29
N MET A 117 18.16 -3.55 7.03
CA MET A 117 19.26 -3.15 7.94
C MET A 117 18.70 -2.57 9.26
N GLU A 118 17.68 -1.73 9.19
CA GLU A 118 17.07 -1.13 10.38
C GLU A 118 16.33 -2.19 11.21
N GLU A 119 15.48 -3.01 10.59
CA GLU A 119 14.76 -4.08 11.30
C GLU A 119 15.70 -5.14 11.86
N GLY A 120 16.72 -5.53 11.09
CA GLY A 120 17.75 -6.46 11.57
C GLY A 120 18.52 -5.92 12.79
N SER A 121 18.87 -4.65 12.77
CA SER A 121 19.54 -3.97 13.88
C SER A 121 18.62 -3.89 15.10
N GLU A 122 17.35 -3.55 14.91
CA GLU A 122 16.34 -3.53 15.96
C GLU A 122 16.16 -4.93 16.59
N LEU A 123 16.05 -5.97 15.77
CA LEU A 123 15.90 -7.35 16.24
C LEU A 123 17.10 -7.76 17.11
N LEU A 124 18.32 -7.52 16.64
CA LEU A 124 19.52 -7.81 17.39
C LEU A 124 19.58 -7.05 18.71
N LYS A 125 19.15 -5.80 18.73
CA LYS A 125 19.04 -4.99 19.95
C LYS A 125 18.01 -5.60 20.92
N ARG A 126 16.81 -5.95 20.43
CA ARG A 126 15.76 -6.59 21.27
C ARG A 126 16.23 -7.91 21.88
N ILE A 127 17.00 -8.73 21.14
CA ILE A 127 17.55 -9.99 21.64
C ILE A 127 18.59 -9.74 22.75
N ARG A 128 19.47 -8.75 22.56
CA ARG A 128 20.57 -8.47 23.51
C ARG A 128 20.11 -7.76 24.78
N GLU A 129 19.14 -6.87 24.66
CA GLU A 129 18.69 -6.00 25.75
C GLU A 129 17.40 -6.46 26.42
N GLY A 130 16.83 -7.59 25.98
CA GLY A 130 15.59 -8.15 26.57
C GLY A 130 14.31 -7.44 26.09
N GLY A 131 14.25 -6.97 24.85
CA GLY A 131 13.07 -6.36 24.25
C GLY A 131 11.95 -7.34 23.94
N LYS A 132 10.78 -6.83 23.52
CA LYS A 132 9.61 -7.66 23.16
C LYS A 132 9.90 -8.54 21.94
N LEU A 133 9.64 -9.84 22.11
CA LEU A 133 9.74 -10.88 21.09
C LEU A 133 8.44 -11.73 21.06
N PRO A 134 8.04 -12.30 19.91
CA PRO A 134 8.66 -12.09 18.59
C PRO A 134 8.54 -10.63 18.13
N MET A 135 9.50 -10.16 17.31
CA MET A 135 9.36 -8.89 16.61
C MET A 135 8.56 -9.12 15.32
N ILE A 136 7.59 -8.26 15.06
CA ILE A 136 6.71 -8.33 13.90
C ILE A 136 6.98 -7.10 13.02
N THR A 137 7.06 -7.28 11.71
CA THR A 137 7.28 -6.17 10.79
C THR A 137 6.06 -5.25 10.69
N SER A 138 6.28 -3.98 10.40
CA SER A 138 5.27 -2.91 10.36
C SER A 138 5.12 -2.23 9.01
N CYS A 139 5.64 -2.82 7.94
CA CYS A 139 5.66 -2.22 6.60
C CYS A 139 4.31 -2.21 5.88
N SER A 140 3.32 -2.99 6.32
CA SER A 140 1.98 -3.02 5.72
C SER A 140 0.99 -2.17 6.52
N PRO A 141 0.48 -1.04 5.97
CA PRO A 141 -0.47 -0.18 6.68
C PRO A 141 -1.75 -0.91 7.11
N GLY A 142 -2.29 -1.76 6.23
CA GLY A 142 -3.49 -2.55 6.55
C GLY A 142 -3.27 -3.52 7.72
N TRP A 143 -2.07 -4.10 7.84
CA TRP A 143 -1.69 -4.96 8.95
C TRP A 143 -1.58 -4.16 10.26
N VAL A 144 -0.92 -3.01 10.24
CA VAL A 144 -0.78 -2.14 11.42
C VAL A 144 -2.16 -1.68 11.90
N THR A 145 -3.01 -1.19 10.98
CA THR A 145 -4.39 -0.78 11.32
C THR A 145 -5.22 -1.95 11.87
N TYR A 146 -5.00 -3.17 11.36
CA TYR A 146 -5.66 -4.36 11.90
C TYR A 146 -5.25 -4.63 13.36
N LEU A 147 -3.95 -4.55 13.66
CA LEU A 147 -3.46 -4.72 15.03
C LEU A 147 -4.00 -3.62 15.95
N GLU A 148 -3.96 -2.38 15.54
CA GLU A 148 -4.46 -1.26 16.35
C GLU A 148 -5.94 -1.42 16.72
N LYS A 149 -6.76 -1.94 15.79
CA LYS A 149 -8.21 -2.10 16.00
C LYS A 149 -8.58 -3.38 16.74
N HIS A 150 -7.89 -4.48 16.46
CA HIS A 150 -8.32 -5.81 16.91
C HIS A 150 -7.37 -6.50 17.89
N HIS A 151 -6.09 -6.09 17.92
CA HIS A 151 -5.04 -6.71 18.72
C HIS A 151 -4.07 -5.67 19.31
N PRO A 152 -4.56 -4.66 20.04
CA PRO A 152 -3.72 -3.60 20.58
C PRO A 152 -2.62 -4.11 21.53
N GLU A 153 -2.81 -5.29 22.14
CA GLU A 153 -1.83 -5.95 22.98
C GLU A 153 -0.55 -6.38 22.23
N LEU A 154 -0.60 -6.47 20.90
CA LEU A 154 0.54 -6.84 20.05
C LEU A 154 1.33 -5.64 19.50
N ILE A 155 0.91 -4.41 19.75
CA ILE A 155 1.56 -3.22 19.21
C ILE A 155 3.03 -3.13 19.63
N ASP A 156 3.36 -3.46 20.86
CA ASP A 156 4.73 -3.48 21.38
C ASP A 156 5.65 -4.48 20.64
N HIS A 157 5.08 -5.43 19.94
CA HIS A 157 5.82 -6.41 19.13
C HIS A 157 6.17 -5.86 17.75
N LEU A 158 5.52 -4.78 17.28
CA LEU A 158 5.82 -4.19 15.97
C LEU A 158 7.22 -3.60 15.94
N SER A 159 7.87 -3.71 14.78
CA SER A 159 9.10 -2.97 14.49
C SER A 159 8.81 -1.47 14.47
N THR A 160 9.75 -0.67 14.92
CA THR A 160 9.70 0.80 14.85
C THR A 160 10.22 1.33 13.52
N ALA A 161 10.75 0.47 12.65
CA ALA A 161 11.23 0.84 11.34
C ALA A 161 10.09 1.30 10.42
N LYS A 162 10.39 2.29 9.57
CA LYS A 162 9.46 2.72 8.54
C LYS A 162 9.34 1.67 7.43
N SER A 163 8.21 1.71 6.69
CA SER A 163 8.08 0.87 5.50
C SER A 163 9.09 1.28 4.42
N PRO A 164 9.46 0.36 3.50
CA PRO A 164 10.29 0.71 2.35
C PRO A 164 9.78 1.89 1.54
N GLN A 165 8.48 2.08 1.48
CA GLN A 165 7.86 3.22 0.79
C GLN A 165 8.09 4.54 1.54
N ALA A 166 8.23 4.50 2.86
CA ALA A 166 8.38 5.69 3.70
C ALA A 166 9.85 6.02 4.05
N MET A 167 10.77 5.13 3.68
CA MET A 167 12.24 5.31 3.77
C MET A 167 12.78 6.07 2.57
#